data_79d9a06b13eae0b186165ce6add7354d
#
_entry.id   79d9a06b13eae0b186165ce6add7354d
#
_cell.length_a   1.000
_cell.length_b   1.000
_cell.length_c   1.000
_cell.angle_alpha   90.00
_cell.angle_beta   90.00
_cell.angle_gamma   90.00
#
_symmetry.space_group_name_H-M   'P 1'
#
loop_
_entity.id
_entity.type
_entity.pdbx_description
1 polymer ?
#
loop_
_entity_poly.entity_id
_entity_poly.type
_entity_poly.pdbx_seq_one_letter_code
_entity_poly.pdbx_strand_id
1 'polypeptide(L)'
;MKKEIKKNKYIIPCAIELVLALFFIILILLPDREYSVDISGSRYNESSDTAAFSRNNSEMYRYVTEPVSLPMGRYFLKVNYECAETSTIIYVYNGAKVIQSISLTAENNIQSLETWFSRLSNPVSCTFLSNNAAPVKIDNIVFRRTDYIYYMGLITVILLFTITCFAGLIDSGRICPTKEETATALLLVGMIIISCIPLYNDVIYLGHDSRFHLDRIEGIKEGLLSGQFPVSIYPLINSGYGYATPLFYGDAFLYIPAVMRLMGFTLQFSFKAFIFMINAFSVIAFYFCVKKITCNRKYGLLGAFLFIFSTYHFSDTYGRASIGEITAWGFFSLIVVGLWNIYTMDVDDKRYSHQWIVPMIGYTGVIESHIISTELVAMATVLTCLVLFKRTFKLKRFLNLLKTASASIAVNMYFILPFLDSMKNENVVITRWKDIDCAMQANGIHLADLFRVDIPQMFLEVRFFREVYTGLGIAFGLGLLVIIYVFIRYRQKAVKNKPFIFFS
;
A
#
# COMPACT_ATOMS: atom_id res chain seq x y z
N MET A 1 -7.83 27.83 40.89
CA MET A 1 -9.11 27.76 40.14
C MET A 1 -8.99 27.91 38.63
N LYS A 2 -8.40 28.97 38.03
CA LYS A 2 -8.25 29.05 36.55
C LYS A 2 -7.37 27.95 35.92
N LYS A 3 -6.37 27.39 36.63
CA LYS A 3 -5.53 26.27 36.12
C LYS A 3 -6.24 24.91 36.21
N GLU A 4 -7.14 24.70 37.15
CA GLU A 4 -7.92 23.45 37.28
C GLU A 4 -9.06 23.39 36.25
N ILE A 5 -9.71 24.50 35.93
CA ILE A 5 -10.75 24.58 34.92
C ILE A 5 -10.18 24.27 33.51
N LYS A 6 -8.91 24.67 33.24
CA LYS A 6 -8.24 24.32 31.98
C LYS A 6 -7.92 22.83 31.85
N LYS A 7 -7.66 22.12 32.96
CA LYS A 7 -7.36 20.68 32.95
C LYS A 7 -8.58 19.82 32.56
N ASN A 8 -9.79 20.25 32.88
CA ASN A 8 -11.02 19.48 32.62
C ASN A 8 -11.62 19.66 31.22
N LYS A 9 -11.15 20.64 30.42
CA LYS A 9 -11.73 20.95 29.12
C LYS A 9 -11.67 19.79 28.11
N TYR A 10 -10.64 18.97 28.16
CA TYR A 10 -10.43 17.85 27.23
C TYR A 10 -10.85 16.49 27.81
N ILE A 11 -11.11 16.38 29.11
CA ILE A 11 -11.50 15.12 29.75
C ILE A 11 -12.86 14.64 29.24
N ILE A 12 -13.85 15.55 29.12
CA ILE A 12 -15.18 15.21 28.64
C ILE A 12 -15.15 14.76 27.17
N PRO A 13 -14.54 15.52 26.20
CA PRO A 13 -14.36 15.03 24.84
C PRO A 13 -13.67 13.68 24.75
N CYS A 14 -12.55 13.48 25.43
CA CYS A 14 -11.85 12.20 25.44
C CYS A 14 -12.71 11.05 25.99
N ALA A 15 -13.50 11.29 27.03
CA ALA A 15 -14.42 10.29 27.57
C ALA A 15 -15.51 9.92 26.57
N ILE A 16 -16.10 10.92 25.88
CA ILE A 16 -17.09 10.68 24.83
C ILE A 16 -16.49 9.88 23.69
N GLU A 17 -15.29 10.24 23.22
CA GLU A 17 -14.59 9.54 22.14
C GLU A 17 -14.26 8.10 22.51
N LEU A 18 -13.85 7.83 23.76
CA LEU A 18 -13.64 6.46 24.26
C LEU A 18 -14.94 5.64 24.29
N VAL A 19 -16.06 6.24 24.72
CA VAL A 19 -17.37 5.59 24.72
C VAL A 19 -17.81 5.27 23.29
N LEU A 20 -17.61 6.20 22.35
CA LEU A 20 -17.91 6.00 20.93
C LEU A 20 -17.01 4.91 20.31
N ALA A 21 -15.71 4.87 20.66
CA ALA A 21 -14.82 3.82 20.21
C ALA A 21 -15.29 2.45 20.70
N LEU A 22 -15.65 2.34 21.98
CA LEU A 22 -16.21 1.11 22.56
C LEU A 22 -17.53 0.71 21.87
N PHE A 23 -18.40 1.67 21.58
CA PHE A 23 -19.64 1.42 20.82
C PHE A 23 -19.36 0.81 19.45
N PHE A 24 -18.42 1.37 18.66
CA PHE A 24 -18.03 0.81 17.36
C PHE A 24 -17.39 -0.56 17.49
N ILE A 25 -16.53 -0.78 18.51
CA ILE A 25 -15.95 -2.11 18.78
C ILE A 25 -17.04 -3.13 19.06
N ILE A 26 -18.04 -2.81 19.87
CA ILE A 26 -19.18 -3.69 20.15
C ILE A 26 -19.94 -4.01 18.85
N LEU A 27 -20.19 -3.00 18.00
CA LEU A 27 -20.85 -3.23 16.70
C LEU A 27 -20.06 -4.14 15.77
N ILE A 28 -18.72 -4.05 15.78
CA ILE A 28 -17.83 -4.92 14.99
C ILE A 28 -17.85 -6.36 15.53
N LEU A 29 -17.97 -6.54 16.84
CA LEU A 29 -17.98 -7.86 17.48
C LEU A 29 -19.36 -8.55 17.41
N LEU A 30 -20.41 -7.84 16.97
CA LEU A 30 -21.70 -8.48 16.73
C LEU A 30 -21.61 -9.44 15.54
N PRO A 31 -22.30 -10.60 15.59
CA PRO A 31 -22.22 -11.57 14.50
C PRO A 31 -22.70 -10.95 13.18
N ASP A 32 -22.00 -11.34 12.10
CA ASP A 32 -22.33 -10.94 10.73
C ASP A 32 -23.80 -11.23 10.43
N ARG A 33 -24.52 -10.23 9.93
CA ARG A 33 -25.88 -10.42 9.47
C ARG A 33 -25.86 -10.84 8.02
N GLU A 34 -26.20 -12.09 7.79
CA GLU A 34 -26.41 -12.66 6.47
C GLU A 34 -27.93 -12.60 6.15
N TYR A 35 -28.22 -12.18 4.94
CA TYR A 35 -29.57 -12.16 4.38
C TYR A 35 -29.58 -13.14 3.21
N SER A 36 -30.15 -14.32 3.42
CA SER A 36 -30.34 -15.31 2.35
C SER A 36 -31.59 -14.98 1.55
N VAL A 37 -31.49 -15.10 0.25
CA VAL A 37 -32.65 -15.11 -0.65
C VAL A 37 -33.02 -16.55 -0.84
N ASP A 38 -34.19 -16.95 -0.38
CA ASP A 38 -34.72 -18.28 -0.62
C ASP A 38 -35.13 -18.38 -2.10
N ILE A 39 -34.47 -19.26 -2.83
CA ILE A 39 -34.74 -19.54 -4.24
C ILE A 39 -35.50 -20.89 -4.37
N SER A 40 -35.72 -21.59 -3.28
CA SER A 40 -36.31 -22.94 -3.27
C SER A 40 -37.74 -23.02 -3.82
N GLY A 41 -38.46 -21.88 -3.90
CA GLY A 41 -39.75 -21.73 -4.54
C GLY A 41 -39.74 -21.39 -6.03
N SER A 42 -38.63 -20.97 -6.56
CA SER A 42 -38.49 -20.54 -7.95
C SER A 42 -38.02 -21.72 -8.81
N ARG A 43 -38.89 -22.63 -9.08
CA ARG A 43 -38.67 -23.62 -10.15
C ARG A 43 -38.50 -22.86 -11.47
N TYR A 44 -37.49 -23.20 -12.21
CA TYR A 44 -37.40 -23.00 -13.65
C TYR A 44 -38.68 -23.68 -14.22
N ASN A 45 -39.78 -22.96 -14.26
CA ASN A 45 -40.92 -23.41 -14.98
C ASN A 45 -40.70 -23.11 -16.45
N GLU A 46 -40.41 -24.13 -17.21
CA GLU A 46 -40.28 -24.13 -18.68
C GLU A 46 -41.48 -23.53 -19.43
N SER A 47 -42.49 -23.03 -18.75
CA SER A 47 -43.77 -22.76 -19.42
C SER A 47 -44.46 -21.43 -19.18
N SER A 48 -43.96 -20.47 -18.35
CA SER A 48 -44.82 -19.30 -18.11
C SER A 48 -44.24 -17.91 -17.98
N ASP A 49 -42.89 -17.69 -17.92
CA ASP A 49 -42.34 -16.32 -17.88
C ASP A 49 -41.09 -16.14 -18.74
N THR A 50 -41.13 -16.64 -19.93
CA THR A 50 -40.19 -16.24 -20.97
C THR A 50 -40.64 -14.89 -21.56
N ALA A 51 -40.20 -13.80 -20.91
CA ALA A 51 -40.09 -12.55 -21.62
C ALA A 51 -38.93 -12.71 -22.62
N ALA A 52 -39.19 -13.34 -23.73
CA ALA A 52 -38.26 -13.43 -24.87
C ALA A 52 -37.89 -12.03 -25.30
N PHE A 53 -36.71 -11.56 -24.96
CA PHE A 53 -36.08 -10.44 -25.64
C PHE A 53 -35.40 -11.00 -26.89
N SER A 54 -36.17 -11.09 -27.96
CA SER A 54 -35.63 -11.36 -29.30
C SER A 54 -34.83 -10.16 -29.76
N ARG A 55 -33.52 -10.25 -29.68
CA ARG A 55 -32.63 -9.49 -30.55
C ARG A 55 -31.77 -10.50 -31.32
N ASN A 56 -32.05 -10.65 -32.57
CA ASN A 56 -31.30 -11.50 -33.51
C ASN A 56 -31.23 -13.00 -33.15
N ASN A 57 -32.33 -13.72 -33.21
CA ASN A 57 -32.40 -15.20 -33.19
C ASN A 57 -31.70 -15.97 -32.08
N SER A 58 -31.41 -15.36 -30.95
CA SER A 58 -30.92 -16.06 -29.74
C SER A 58 -31.92 -15.88 -28.60
N GLU A 59 -32.48 -16.98 -28.10
CA GLU A 59 -33.34 -16.99 -26.92
C GLU A 59 -32.49 -16.67 -25.69
N MET A 60 -32.86 -15.60 -24.96
CA MET A 60 -32.25 -15.26 -23.68
C MET A 60 -33.15 -15.70 -22.53
N TYR A 61 -32.65 -16.53 -21.66
CA TYR A 61 -33.35 -16.94 -20.43
C TYR A 61 -33.17 -15.89 -19.35
N ARG A 62 -34.25 -15.41 -18.76
CA ARG A 62 -34.25 -14.42 -17.68
C ARG A 62 -34.91 -14.97 -16.45
N TYR A 63 -34.22 -14.88 -15.33
CA TYR A 63 -34.76 -15.16 -14.00
C TYR A 63 -34.57 -13.93 -13.09
N VAL A 64 -35.59 -13.55 -12.34
CA VAL A 64 -35.55 -12.41 -11.38
C VAL A 64 -35.91 -12.93 -10.00
N THR A 65 -35.05 -12.64 -9.02
CA THR A 65 -35.34 -12.97 -7.61
C THR A 65 -36.42 -12.04 -7.04
N GLU A 66 -37.10 -12.50 -6.01
CA GLU A 66 -37.95 -11.60 -5.22
C GLU A 66 -37.10 -10.47 -4.61
N PRO A 67 -37.68 -9.25 -4.52
CA PRO A 67 -36.99 -8.10 -3.94
C PRO A 67 -36.73 -8.29 -2.44
N VAL A 68 -35.48 -8.16 -2.02
CA VAL A 68 -35.08 -8.25 -0.59
C VAL A 68 -34.90 -6.88 0.00
N SER A 69 -35.52 -6.63 1.15
CA SER A 69 -35.33 -5.39 1.89
C SER A 69 -34.11 -5.51 2.81
N LEU A 70 -32.98 -4.90 2.38
CA LEU A 70 -31.74 -4.89 3.15
C LEU A 70 -31.65 -3.61 3.99
N PRO A 71 -31.12 -3.63 5.23
CA PRO A 71 -30.77 -2.43 5.98
C PRO A 71 -29.75 -1.55 5.23
N MET A 72 -29.64 -0.29 5.62
CA MET A 72 -28.62 0.60 5.06
C MET A 72 -27.22 0.06 5.36
N GLY A 73 -26.37 -0.07 4.35
CA GLY A 73 -25.03 -0.62 4.51
C GLY A 73 -24.36 -1.01 3.20
N ARG A 74 -23.17 -1.57 3.31
CA ARG A 74 -22.48 -2.24 2.21
C ARG A 74 -22.59 -3.76 2.36
N TYR A 75 -22.70 -4.43 1.24
CA TYR A 75 -22.97 -5.86 1.20
C TYR A 75 -22.03 -6.56 0.24
N PHE A 76 -21.62 -7.78 0.63
CA PHE A 76 -21.07 -8.77 -0.29
C PHE A 76 -22.21 -9.67 -0.77
N LEU A 77 -22.24 -9.90 -2.07
CA LEU A 77 -23.12 -10.91 -2.66
C LEU A 77 -22.32 -12.19 -2.85
N LYS A 78 -22.79 -13.27 -2.25
CA LYS A 78 -22.30 -14.62 -2.48
C LYS A 78 -23.38 -15.42 -3.19
N VAL A 79 -23.04 -15.99 -4.32
CA VAL A 79 -23.93 -16.85 -5.11
C VAL A 79 -23.31 -18.23 -5.21
N ASN A 80 -24.02 -19.24 -4.77
CA ASN A 80 -23.64 -20.63 -4.98
C ASN A 80 -24.40 -21.15 -6.18
N TYR A 81 -23.71 -21.64 -7.19
CA TYR A 81 -24.32 -22.10 -8.43
C TYR A 81 -23.57 -23.26 -9.05
N GLU A 82 -24.30 -24.06 -9.85
CA GLU A 82 -23.75 -25.08 -10.73
C GLU A 82 -23.97 -24.62 -12.18
N CYS A 83 -22.92 -24.45 -12.95
CA CYS A 83 -23.00 -24.02 -14.34
C CYS A 83 -22.07 -24.86 -15.22
N ALA A 84 -22.64 -25.40 -16.30
CA ALA A 84 -21.86 -26.20 -17.26
C ALA A 84 -21.12 -25.34 -18.30
N GLU A 85 -21.55 -24.09 -18.55
CA GLU A 85 -20.98 -23.18 -19.56
C GLU A 85 -21.03 -21.70 -19.14
N THR A 86 -20.12 -20.87 -19.69
CA THR A 86 -19.78 -19.50 -19.24
C THR A 86 -20.63 -18.39 -19.82
N SER A 87 -21.96 -18.54 -19.94
CA SER A 87 -22.80 -17.54 -20.63
C SER A 87 -23.82 -16.81 -19.75
N THR A 88 -23.78 -17.00 -18.43
CA THR A 88 -24.76 -16.38 -17.54
C THR A 88 -24.19 -15.12 -16.90
N ILE A 89 -24.96 -14.03 -16.95
CA ILE A 89 -24.64 -12.75 -16.30
C ILE A 89 -25.67 -12.50 -15.20
N ILE A 90 -25.19 -12.12 -14.02
CA ILE A 90 -26.03 -11.66 -12.91
C ILE A 90 -26.03 -10.13 -12.91
N TYR A 91 -27.20 -9.53 -12.91
CA TYR A 91 -27.39 -8.11 -12.66
C TYR A 91 -27.98 -7.89 -11.28
N VAL A 92 -27.36 -7.07 -10.47
CA VAL A 92 -27.88 -6.66 -9.16
C VAL A 92 -28.57 -5.31 -9.31
N TYR A 93 -29.84 -5.25 -8.93
CA TYR A 93 -30.66 -4.04 -9.02
C TYR A 93 -30.92 -3.45 -7.63
N ASN A 94 -30.86 -2.14 -7.52
CA ASN A 94 -31.41 -1.37 -6.41
C ASN A 94 -32.60 -0.55 -6.93
N GLY A 95 -33.79 -1.09 -6.76
CA GLY A 95 -34.98 -0.62 -7.46
C GLY A 95 -34.84 -0.80 -8.97
N ALA A 96 -34.96 0.27 -9.74
CA ALA A 96 -34.84 0.23 -11.21
C ALA A 96 -33.40 0.38 -11.73
N LYS A 97 -32.42 0.66 -10.85
CA LYS A 97 -31.04 0.94 -11.25
C LYS A 97 -30.16 -0.30 -11.11
N VAL A 98 -29.46 -0.69 -12.19
CA VAL A 98 -28.38 -1.67 -12.13
C VAL A 98 -27.22 -1.09 -11.36
N ILE A 99 -26.79 -1.79 -10.31
CA ILE A 99 -25.64 -1.39 -9.48
C ILE A 99 -24.40 -2.23 -9.77
N GLN A 100 -24.59 -3.47 -10.25
CA GLN A 100 -23.51 -4.39 -10.57
C GLN A 100 -23.92 -5.38 -11.63
N SER A 101 -22.96 -5.84 -12.45
CA SER A 101 -23.11 -6.96 -13.38
C SER A 101 -21.94 -7.92 -13.21
N ILE A 102 -22.21 -9.21 -13.26
CA ILE A 102 -21.24 -10.29 -13.03
C ILE A 102 -21.44 -11.37 -14.04
N SER A 103 -20.37 -11.84 -14.67
CA SER A 103 -20.39 -13.03 -15.49
C SER A 103 -20.03 -14.25 -14.64
N LEU A 104 -20.88 -15.28 -14.69
CA LEU A 104 -20.58 -16.56 -14.05
C LEU A 104 -19.61 -17.34 -14.92
N THR A 105 -18.67 -18.03 -14.31
CA THR A 105 -17.68 -18.88 -14.96
C THR A 105 -17.91 -20.35 -14.61
N ALA A 106 -17.66 -21.28 -15.52
CA ALA A 106 -17.87 -22.70 -15.32
C ALA A 106 -16.89 -23.34 -14.33
N GLU A 107 -15.79 -22.64 -13.99
CA GLU A 107 -14.69 -23.20 -13.20
C GLU A 107 -14.87 -23.11 -11.68
N ASN A 108 -15.82 -22.31 -11.17
CA ASN A 108 -15.98 -22.07 -9.74
C ASN A 108 -17.45 -22.17 -9.33
N ASN A 109 -17.79 -23.21 -8.60
CA ASN A 109 -19.13 -23.41 -8.03
C ASN A 109 -19.53 -22.36 -6.98
N ILE A 110 -18.59 -21.52 -6.52
CA ILE A 110 -18.83 -20.46 -5.54
C ILE A 110 -18.17 -19.19 -6.03
N GLN A 111 -18.96 -18.20 -6.45
CA GLN A 111 -18.49 -16.84 -6.64
C GLN A 111 -18.94 -15.96 -5.48
N SER A 112 -17.97 -15.32 -4.82
CA SER A 112 -18.24 -14.20 -3.93
C SER A 112 -17.92 -12.91 -4.66
N LEU A 113 -18.87 -12.00 -4.75
CA LEU A 113 -18.71 -10.73 -5.36
C LEU A 113 -18.82 -9.60 -4.35
N GLU A 114 -17.94 -8.63 -4.47
CA GLU A 114 -18.06 -7.38 -3.75
C GLU A 114 -19.01 -6.45 -4.48
N THR A 115 -20.26 -6.44 -4.05
CA THR A 115 -21.18 -5.40 -4.50
C THR A 115 -21.19 -4.27 -3.49
N TRP A 116 -20.60 -3.15 -3.89
CA TRP A 116 -20.68 -1.92 -3.12
C TRP A 116 -21.95 -1.17 -3.51
N PHE A 117 -23.02 -1.43 -2.81
CA PHE A 117 -24.18 -0.57 -2.96
C PHE A 117 -24.54 0.09 -1.64
N SER A 118 -24.64 1.40 -1.68
CA SER A 118 -25.24 2.16 -0.62
C SER A 118 -26.74 2.11 -0.80
N ARG A 119 -27.42 1.39 0.08
CA ARG A 119 -28.86 1.44 0.07
C ARG A 119 -29.33 2.77 0.67
N LEU A 120 -30.12 3.52 -0.08
CA LEU A 120 -30.82 4.67 0.44
C LEU A 120 -32.32 4.40 0.68
N SER A 121 -33.00 3.54 -0.07
CA SER A 121 -34.44 3.32 0.15
C SER A 121 -35.12 2.15 -0.59
N ASN A 122 -34.50 1.53 -1.59
CA ASN A 122 -35.17 0.57 -2.48
C ASN A 122 -34.76 -0.89 -2.18
N PRO A 123 -35.68 -1.87 -2.38
CA PRO A 123 -35.33 -3.28 -2.25
C PRO A 123 -34.32 -3.68 -3.33
N VAL A 124 -33.49 -4.65 -3.02
CA VAL A 124 -32.46 -5.22 -3.90
C VAL A 124 -33.01 -6.49 -4.55
N SER A 125 -32.83 -6.65 -5.85
CA SER A 125 -33.14 -7.87 -6.59
C SER A 125 -31.99 -8.27 -7.48
N CYS A 126 -31.87 -9.58 -7.78
CA CYS A 126 -30.91 -10.10 -8.73
C CYS A 126 -31.65 -10.58 -9.99
N THR A 127 -31.13 -10.24 -11.16
CA THR A 127 -31.61 -10.75 -12.44
C THR A 127 -30.49 -11.57 -13.07
N PHE A 128 -30.80 -12.80 -13.41
CA PHE A 128 -29.94 -13.72 -14.13
C PHE A 128 -30.32 -13.70 -15.60
N LEU A 129 -29.35 -13.50 -16.48
CA LEU A 129 -29.52 -13.60 -17.92
C LEU A 129 -28.55 -14.65 -18.46
N SER A 130 -29.08 -15.64 -19.16
CA SER A 130 -28.29 -16.70 -19.79
C SER A 130 -28.59 -16.75 -21.31
N ASN A 131 -27.54 -16.86 -22.12
CA ASN A 131 -27.63 -16.98 -23.57
C ASN A 131 -27.78 -18.42 -24.04
N ASN A 132 -27.65 -19.41 -23.15
CA ASN A 132 -27.68 -20.84 -23.52
C ASN A 132 -28.83 -21.57 -22.84
N ALA A 133 -29.31 -22.60 -23.50
CA ALA A 133 -30.30 -23.56 -23.00
C ALA A 133 -29.77 -24.46 -21.86
N ALA A 134 -28.49 -24.36 -21.53
CA ALA A 134 -27.92 -25.11 -20.43
C ALA A 134 -28.39 -24.51 -19.06
N PRO A 135 -29.09 -25.26 -18.22
CA PRO A 135 -29.63 -24.75 -16.98
C PRO A 135 -28.50 -24.38 -16.02
N VAL A 136 -28.47 -23.15 -15.57
CA VAL A 136 -27.70 -22.75 -14.41
C VAL A 136 -28.54 -23.07 -13.17
N LYS A 137 -28.02 -23.94 -12.31
CA LYS A 137 -28.67 -24.23 -11.05
C LYS A 137 -28.10 -23.30 -9.99
N ILE A 138 -28.94 -22.47 -9.40
CA ILE A 138 -28.56 -21.56 -8.33
C ILE A 138 -29.05 -22.17 -7.03
N ASP A 139 -28.12 -22.48 -6.13
CA ASP A 139 -28.43 -23.11 -4.87
C ASP A 139 -28.75 -22.09 -3.77
N ASN A 140 -28.02 -20.98 -3.74
CA ASN A 140 -28.21 -19.95 -2.70
C ASN A 140 -27.65 -18.60 -3.15
N ILE A 141 -28.33 -17.52 -2.75
CA ILE A 141 -27.86 -16.14 -2.84
C ILE A 141 -27.84 -15.55 -1.44
N VAL A 142 -26.66 -15.12 -1.00
CA VAL A 142 -26.46 -14.54 0.34
C VAL A 142 -25.91 -13.13 0.19
N PHE A 143 -26.58 -12.16 0.80
CA PHE A 143 -26.06 -10.82 1.01
C PHE A 143 -25.46 -10.74 2.41
N ARG A 144 -24.14 -10.67 2.51
CA ARG A 144 -23.43 -10.48 3.76
C ARG A 144 -23.13 -9.01 3.98
N ARG A 145 -23.63 -8.44 5.06
CA ARG A 145 -23.34 -7.06 5.42
C ARG A 145 -21.87 -6.92 5.82
N THR A 146 -21.18 -5.92 5.28
CA THR A 146 -19.81 -5.61 5.66
C THR A 146 -19.79 -4.62 6.81
N ASP A 147 -18.86 -4.80 7.74
CA ASP A 147 -18.70 -3.92 8.91
C ASP A 147 -17.86 -2.68 8.62
N TYR A 148 -17.53 -2.44 7.36
CA TYR A 148 -16.67 -1.34 6.95
C TYR A 148 -17.10 0.01 7.55
N ILE A 149 -18.39 0.27 7.66
CA ILE A 149 -18.95 1.51 8.25
C ILE A 149 -18.54 1.65 9.72
N TYR A 150 -18.52 0.54 10.46
CA TYR A 150 -18.13 0.53 11.87
C TYR A 150 -16.63 0.73 12.02
N TYR A 151 -15.81 0.10 11.16
CA TYR A 151 -14.37 0.35 11.09
C TYR A 151 -14.05 1.80 10.73
N MET A 152 -14.77 2.39 9.77
CA MET A 152 -14.63 3.82 9.45
C MET A 152 -14.99 4.71 10.62
N GLY A 153 -16.09 4.39 11.31
CA GLY A 153 -16.49 5.08 12.53
C GLY A 153 -15.40 5.00 13.61
N LEU A 154 -14.88 3.81 13.86
CA LEU A 154 -13.81 3.58 14.85
C LEU A 154 -12.53 4.35 14.49
N ILE A 155 -12.09 4.28 13.24
CA ILE A 155 -10.90 5.02 12.75
C ILE A 155 -11.11 6.54 12.93
N THR A 156 -12.29 7.05 12.58
CA THR A 156 -12.61 8.47 12.75
C THR A 156 -12.56 8.88 14.22
N VAL A 157 -13.11 8.07 15.12
CA VAL A 157 -13.08 8.34 16.56
C VAL A 157 -11.64 8.29 17.11
N ILE A 158 -10.81 7.32 16.67
CA ILE A 158 -9.40 7.23 17.07
C ILE A 158 -8.63 8.47 16.60
N LEU A 159 -8.87 8.95 15.38
CA LEU A 159 -8.26 10.18 14.87
C LEU A 159 -8.69 11.40 15.68
N LEU A 160 -9.98 11.55 15.99
CA LEU A 160 -10.50 12.63 16.83
C LEU A 160 -9.87 12.57 18.22
N PHE A 161 -9.82 11.40 18.85
CA PHE A 161 -9.20 11.20 20.16
C PHE A 161 -7.73 11.62 20.15
N THR A 162 -7.00 11.25 19.10
CA THR A 162 -5.59 11.63 18.93
C THR A 162 -5.44 13.14 18.83
N ILE A 163 -6.30 13.81 18.04
CA ILE A 163 -6.33 15.28 17.90
C ILE A 163 -6.67 15.94 19.23
N THR A 164 -7.68 15.44 19.95
CA THR A 164 -8.11 15.96 21.25
C THR A 164 -7.01 15.83 22.30
N CYS A 165 -6.34 14.68 22.36
CA CYS A 165 -5.19 14.47 23.24
C CYS A 165 -4.05 15.43 22.90
N PHE A 166 -3.71 15.58 21.63
CA PHE A 166 -2.66 16.48 21.17
C PHE A 166 -2.97 17.95 21.49
N ALA A 167 -4.22 18.39 21.25
CA ALA A 167 -4.69 19.71 21.64
C ALA A 167 -4.60 19.93 23.16
N GLY A 168 -4.92 18.91 23.97
CA GLY A 168 -4.77 18.94 25.41
C GLY A 168 -3.31 19.07 25.87
N LEU A 169 -2.38 18.39 25.17
CA LEU A 169 -0.94 18.52 25.44
C LEU A 169 -0.41 19.91 25.10
N ILE A 170 -0.89 20.54 24.03
CA ILE A 170 -0.54 21.92 23.67
C ILE A 170 -1.12 22.90 24.70
N ASP A 171 -2.40 22.80 25.04
CA ASP A 171 -3.05 23.72 25.98
C ASP A 171 -2.50 23.60 27.40
N SER A 172 -2.03 22.40 27.79
CA SER A 172 -1.33 22.17 29.07
C SER A 172 0.12 22.68 29.09
N GLY A 173 0.66 23.15 27.96
CA GLY A 173 2.03 23.59 27.80
C GLY A 173 3.07 22.46 27.84
N ARG A 174 2.64 21.19 27.72
CA ARG A 174 3.57 20.05 27.61
C ARG A 174 4.21 19.96 26.21
N ILE A 175 3.47 20.39 25.21
CA ILE A 175 3.96 20.52 23.83
C ILE A 175 3.71 21.98 23.43
N CYS A 176 4.78 22.72 23.14
CA CYS A 176 4.70 24.13 22.70
C CYS A 176 5.35 24.25 21.32
N PRO A 177 4.64 23.86 20.24
CA PRO A 177 5.20 23.98 18.91
C PRO A 177 5.44 25.45 18.57
N THR A 178 6.61 25.76 18.09
CA THR A 178 6.91 27.09 17.57
C THR A 178 6.12 27.34 16.27
N LYS A 179 5.91 28.62 15.93
CA LYS A 179 5.27 28.98 14.64
C LYS A 179 5.96 28.29 13.45
N GLU A 180 7.26 28.17 13.54
CA GLU A 180 8.07 27.53 12.49
C GLU A 180 7.90 26.02 12.42
N GLU A 181 7.72 25.32 13.55
CA GLU A 181 7.41 23.88 13.58
C GLU A 181 6.00 23.61 13.04
N THR A 182 5.03 24.46 13.42
CA THR A 182 3.68 24.39 12.86
C THR A 182 3.67 24.61 11.36
N ALA A 183 4.37 25.63 10.85
CA ALA A 183 4.50 25.89 9.42
C ALA A 183 5.18 24.69 8.70
N THR A 184 6.20 24.10 9.32
CA THR A 184 6.87 22.89 8.77
C THR A 184 5.90 21.72 8.66
N ALA A 185 5.13 21.44 9.71
CA ALA A 185 4.14 20.38 9.71
C ALA A 185 3.06 20.60 8.63
N LEU A 186 2.55 21.82 8.50
CA LEU A 186 1.58 22.17 7.45
C LEU A 186 2.15 21.99 6.04
N LEU A 187 3.41 22.37 5.81
CA LEU A 187 4.08 22.15 4.51
C LEU A 187 4.24 20.66 4.21
N LEU A 188 4.64 19.83 5.19
CA LEU A 188 4.75 18.38 4.99
C LEU A 188 3.39 17.76 4.68
N VAL A 189 2.33 18.14 5.41
CA VAL A 189 0.97 17.69 5.13
C VAL A 189 0.53 18.13 3.74
N GLY A 190 0.80 19.38 3.34
CA GLY A 190 0.53 19.87 2.00
C GLY A 190 1.24 19.05 0.91
N MET A 191 2.52 18.73 1.10
CA MET A 191 3.27 17.87 0.17
C MET A 191 2.63 16.48 0.04
N ILE A 192 2.22 15.86 1.15
CA ILE A 192 1.55 14.55 1.15
C ILE A 192 0.24 14.62 0.38
N ILE A 193 -0.62 15.60 0.69
CA ILE A 193 -1.92 15.76 0.03
C ILE A 193 -1.74 15.99 -1.47
N ILE A 194 -0.87 16.91 -1.86
CA ILE A 194 -0.64 17.25 -3.28
C ILE A 194 -0.07 16.04 -4.03
N SER A 195 0.89 15.32 -3.46
CA SER A 195 1.47 14.13 -4.11
C SER A 195 0.45 13.00 -4.30
N CYS A 196 -0.61 12.97 -3.48
CA CYS A 196 -1.66 11.97 -3.53
C CYS A 196 -2.90 12.39 -4.33
N ILE A 197 -2.90 13.57 -5.00
CA ILE A 197 -4.03 14.01 -5.85
C ILE A 197 -4.47 12.93 -6.85
N PRO A 198 -3.57 12.17 -7.53
CA PRO A 198 -3.98 11.13 -8.46
C PRO A 198 -4.80 9.98 -7.82
N LEU A 199 -4.83 9.86 -6.50
CA LEU A 199 -5.62 8.85 -5.79
C LEU A 199 -7.09 9.24 -5.58
N TYR A 200 -7.46 10.53 -5.77
CA TYR A 200 -8.81 11.07 -5.49
C TYR A 200 -9.83 10.83 -6.61
N ASN A 201 -9.61 9.83 -7.45
CA ASN A 201 -10.58 9.43 -8.48
C ASN A 201 -11.25 8.10 -8.11
N ASP A 202 -12.31 7.74 -8.85
CA ASP A 202 -13.09 6.52 -8.61
C ASP A 202 -12.54 5.28 -9.35
N VAL A 203 -11.34 5.36 -9.92
CA VAL A 203 -10.71 4.28 -10.68
C VAL A 203 -9.33 3.95 -10.12
N ILE A 204 -8.85 2.73 -10.35
CA ILE A 204 -7.45 2.36 -10.21
C ILE A 204 -6.82 2.46 -11.60
N TYR A 205 -5.77 3.28 -11.73
CA TYR A 205 -4.97 3.26 -12.95
C TYR A 205 -4.16 1.98 -12.99
N LEU A 206 -4.35 1.20 -14.03
CA LEU A 206 -3.60 -0.02 -14.25
C LEU A 206 -2.24 0.34 -14.86
N GLY A 207 -1.24 0.57 -13.99
CA GLY A 207 0.17 0.59 -14.34
C GLY A 207 0.69 -0.82 -14.63
N HIS A 208 1.97 -0.93 -14.96
CA HIS A 208 2.60 -2.19 -15.36
C HIS A 208 2.43 -3.28 -14.29
N ASP A 209 2.64 -2.93 -13.01
CA ASP A 209 2.66 -3.88 -11.89
C ASP A 209 1.37 -3.84 -11.05
N SER A 210 0.40 -2.97 -11.41
CA SER A 210 -0.80 -2.77 -10.60
C SER A 210 -1.56 -4.04 -10.34
N ARG A 211 -1.83 -4.83 -11.41
CA ARG A 211 -2.58 -6.07 -11.29
C ARG A 211 -1.87 -7.07 -10.40
N PHE A 212 -0.58 -7.21 -10.58
CA PHE A 212 0.25 -8.09 -9.75
C PHE A 212 0.14 -7.75 -8.25
N HIS A 213 0.21 -6.46 -7.90
CA HIS A 213 0.11 -6.04 -6.50
C HIS A 213 -1.31 -6.13 -5.94
N LEU A 214 -2.34 -5.90 -6.76
CA LEU A 214 -3.73 -6.12 -6.36
C LEU A 214 -3.99 -7.61 -6.08
N ASP A 215 -3.50 -8.49 -6.96
CA ASP A 215 -3.59 -9.94 -6.79
C ASP A 215 -2.85 -10.41 -5.52
N ARG A 216 -1.70 -9.80 -5.17
CA ARG A 216 -0.99 -10.08 -3.91
C ARG A 216 -1.82 -9.70 -2.68
N ILE A 217 -2.48 -8.54 -2.68
CA ILE A 217 -3.33 -8.10 -1.57
C ILE A 217 -4.48 -9.09 -1.36
N GLU A 218 -5.18 -9.47 -2.44
CA GLU A 218 -6.25 -10.48 -2.36
C GLU A 218 -5.69 -11.85 -1.97
N GLY A 219 -4.53 -12.24 -2.52
CA GLY A 219 -3.85 -13.49 -2.18
C GLY A 219 -3.50 -13.60 -0.70
N ILE A 220 -3.00 -12.52 -0.08
CA ILE A 220 -2.73 -12.48 1.37
C ILE A 220 -4.06 -12.61 2.15
N LYS A 221 -5.08 -11.85 1.76
CA LYS A 221 -6.41 -11.93 2.41
C LYS A 221 -6.95 -13.36 2.38
N GLU A 222 -6.95 -14.02 1.22
CA GLU A 222 -7.43 -15.40 1.07
C GLU A 222 -6.54 -16.42 1.82
N GLY A 223 -5.22 -16.21 1.82
CA GLY A 223 -4.29 -17.00 2.61
C GLY A 223 -4.60 -16.92 4.11
N LEU A 224 -4.87 -15.72 4.63
CA LEU A 224 -5.28 -15.52 6.02
C LEU A 224 -6.62 -16.21 6.34
N LEU A 225 -7.60 -16.11 5.44
CA LEU A 225 -8.89 -16.79 5.58
C LEU A 225 -8.76 -18.33 5.56
N SER A 226 -7.78 -18.87 4.84
CA SER A 226 -7.45 -20.29 4.83
C SER A 226 -6.61 -20.75 6.04
N GLY A 227 -6.28 -19.84 6.97
CA GLY A 227 -5.52 -20.13 8.19
C GLY A 227 -4.01 -20.10 8.04
N GLN A 228 -3.47 -19.60 6.90
CA GLN A 228 -2.03 -19.43 6.73
C GLN A 228 -1.53 -18.17 7.44
N PHE A 229 -0.47 -18.28 8.25
CA PHE A 229 0.28 -17.14 8.76
C PHE A 229 1.72 -17.56 9.14
N PRO A 230 2.76 -16.93 8.58
CA PRO A 230 2.70 -16.05 7.41
C PRO A 230 2.16 -16.76 6.16
N VAL A 231 1.58 -15.99 5.23
CA VAL A 231 1.05 -16.54 3.98
C VAL A 231 2.22 -16.87 3.06
N SER A 232 2.33 -18.12 2.64
CA SER A 232 3.41 -18.60 1.76
C SER A 232 2.94 -18.88 0.33
N ILE A 233 1.64 -19.12 0.15
CA ILE A 233 1.01 -19.38 -1.14
C ILE A 233 -0.30 -18.61 -1.20
N TYR A 234 -0.55 -17.90 -2.29
CA TYR A 234 -1.82 -17.27 -2.59
C TYR A 234 -2.77 -18.31 -3.18
N PRO A 235 -3.80 -18.78 -2.45
CA PRO A 235 -4.48 -20.03 -2.78
C PRO A 235 -5.33 -19.95 -4.05
N LEU A 236 -5.93 -18.80 -4.37
CA LEU A 236 -6.89 -18.66 -5.48
C LEU A 236 -6.27 -18.19 -6.80
N ILE A 237 -4.99 -17.87 -6.83
CA ILE A 237 -4.32 -17.42 -8.04
C ILE A 237 -4.01 -18.63 -8.95
N ASN A 238 -3.89 -18.39 -10.27
CA ASN A 238 -3.70 -19.43 -11.29
C ASN A 238 -4.80 -20.49 -11.27
N SER A 239 -6.08 -20.05 -11.32
CA SER A 239 -7.23 -20.96 -11.35
C SER A 239 -7.29 -21.93 -10.16
N GLY A 240 -6.82 -21.48 -8.99
CA GLY A 240 -6.83 -22.27 -7.76
C GLY A 240 -5.63 -23.20 -7.54
N TYR A 241 -4.68 -23.24 -8.48
CA TYR A 241 -3.40 -23.98 -8.27
C TYR A 241 -2.48 -23.30 -7.26
N GLY A 242 -2.74 -22.02 -6.99
CA GLY A 242 -1.94 -21.22 -6.08
C GLY A 242 -0.74 -20.54 -6.76
N TYR A 243 -0.16 -19.59 -6.02
CA TYR A 243 1.02 -18.85 -6.48
C TYR A 243 1.96 -18.56 -5.32
N ALA A 244 3.20 -19.05 -5.40
CA ALA A 244 4.18 -18.99 -4.31
C ALA A 244 5.01 -17.69 -4.31
N THR A 245 4.48 -16.58 -4.77
CA THR A 245 5.18 -15.27 -4.77
C THR A 245 5.75 -14.87 -3.41
N PRO A 246 5.07 -15.10 -2.26
CA PRO A 246 5.59 -14.72 -0.95
C PRO A 246 6.94 -15.35 -0.60
N LEU A 247 7.28 -16.48 -1.23
CA LEU A 247 8.59 -17.11 -1.03
C LEU A 247 9.74 -16.36 -1.73
N PHE A 248 9.42 -15.52 -2.74
CA PHE A 248 10.41 -14.84 -3.58
C PHE A 248 10.35 -13.31 -3.46
N TYR A 249 9.31 -12.76 -2.85
CA TYR A 249 9.08 -11.33 -2.77
C TYR A 249 8.47 -10.96 -1.42
N GLY A 250 9.17 -10.13 -0.62
CA GLY A 250 8.67 -9.67 0.67
C GLY A 250 7.31 -8.99 0.55
N ASP A 251 6.38 -9.32 1.43
CA ASP A 251 5.01 -8.84 1.39
C ASP A 251 4.48 -8.36 2.75
N ALA A 252 5.35 -8.24 3.76
CA ALA A 252 4.94 -7.85 5.11
C ALA A 252 4.10 -6.57 5.16
N PHE A 253 4.41 -5.57 4.33
CA PHE A 253 3.64 -4.32 4.29
C PHE A 253 2.29 -4.46 3.57
N LEU A 254 2.14 -5.44 2.68
CA LEU A 254 0.87 -5.70 2.00
C LEU A 254 -0.19 -6.35 2.91
N TYR A 255 0.22 -6.83 4.10
CA TYR A 255 -0.75 -7.22 5.13
C TYR A 255 -1.61 -6.04 5.59
N ILE A 256 -1.13 -4.80 5.51
CA ILE A 256 -1.92 -3.61 5.87
C ILE A 256 -3.17 -3.51 4.97
N PRO A 257 -3.06 -3.39 3.63
CA PRO A 257 -4.23 -3.36 2.76
C PRO A 257 -5.01 -4.69 2.76
N ALA A 258 -4.37 -5.84 2.95
CA ALA A 258 -5.06 -7.13 3.06
C ALA A 258 -5.96 -7.21 4.31
N VAL A 259 -5.49 -6.72 5.47
CA VAL A 259 -6.30 -6.61 6.68
C VAL A 259 -7.44 -5.60 6.48
N MET A 260 -7.22 -4.49 5.79
CA MET A 260 -8.30 -3.57 5.41
C MET A 260 -9.35 -4.28 4.56
N ARG A 261 -8.96 -5.19 3.64
CA ARG A 261 -9.88 -6.05 2.90
C ARG A 261 -10.70 -6.94 3.82
N LEU A 262 -10.07 -7.58 4.81
CA LEU A 262 -10.78 -8.38 5.82
C LEU A 262 -11.77 -7.55 6.66
N MET A 263 -11.46 -6.26 6.89
CA MET A 263 -12.37 -5.31 7.54
C MET A 263 -13.54 -4.85 6.65
N GLY A 264 -13.61 -5.31 5.40
CA GLY A 264 -14.69 -4.98 4.46
C GLY A 264 -14.47 -3.71 3.61
N PHE A 265 -13.26 -3.16 3.60
CA PHE A 265 -12.92 -2.08 2.66
C PHE A 265 -12.78 -2.63 1.24
N THR A 266 -13.07 -1.82 0.21
CA THR A 266 -12.83 -2.23 -1.18
C THR A 266 -11.35 -2.42 -1.45
N LEU A 267 -11.01 -3.28 -2.42
CA LEU A 267 -9.64 -3.43 -2.89
C LEU A 267 -9.06 -2.10 -3.36
N GLN A 268 -9.85 -1.32 -4.13
CA GLN A 268 -9.49 0.01 -4.58
C GLN A 268 -9.15 0.96 -3.42
N PHE A 269 -10.01 1.03 -2.39
CA PHE A 269 -9.75 1.89 -1.24
C PHE A 269 -8.52 1.44 -0.47
N SER A 270 -8.38 0.13 -0.20
CA SER A 270 -7.26 -0.45 0.55
C SER A 270 -5.93 -0.18 -0.15
N PHE A 271 -5.90 -0.36 -1.48
CA PHE A 271 -4.73 -0.08 -2.31
C PHE A 271 -4.33 1.41 -2.29
N LYS A 272 -5.30 2.31 -2.51
CA LYS A 272 -5.05 3.76 -2.50
C LYS A 272 -4.65 4.28 -1.13
N ALA A 273 -5.30 3.80 -0.07
CA ALA A 273 -4.94 4.14 1.31
C ALA A 273 -3.52 3.68 1.64
N PHE A 274 -3.11 2.52 1.14
CA PHE A 274 -1.75 2.02 1.32
C PHE A 274 -0.72 2.92 0.61
N ILE A 275 -0.96 3.32 -0.65
CA ILE A 275 -0.10 4.28 -1.36
C ILE A 275 -0.02 5.61 -0.61
N PHE A 276 -1.15 6.12 -0.10
CA PHE A 276 -1.16 7.33 0.72
C PHE A 276 -0.27 7.19 1.97
N MET A 277 -0.35 6.06 2.68
CA MET A 277 0.47 5.79 3.87
C MET A 277 1.97 5.72 3.53
N ILE A 278 2.33 5.07 2.40
CA ILE A 278 3.72 5.00 1.94
C ILE A 278 4.27 6.39 1.61
N ASN A 279 3.50 7.20 0.86
CA ASN A 279 3.91 8.57 0.51
C ASN A 279 4.07 9.42 1.77
N ALA A 280 3.15 9.34 2.72
CA ALA A 280 3.24 10.05 3.99
C ALA A 280 4.49 9.64 4.79
N PHE A 281 4.73 8.33 4.91
CA PHE A 281 5.92 7.80 5.56
C PHE A 281 7.21 8.30 4.89
N SER A 282 7.28 8.23 3.56
CA SER A 282 8.45 8.63 2.80
C SER A 282 8.76 10.12 2.94
N VAL A 283 7.74 11.00 2.82
CA VAL A 283 7.92 12.46 3.01
C VAL A 283 8.48 12.77 4.40
N ILE A 284 7.91 12.15 5.43
CA ILE A 284 8.32 12.36 6.82
C ILE A 284 9.73 11.82 7.04
N ALA A 285 10.03 10.62 6.56
CA ALA A 285 11.32 9.97 6.73
C ALA A 285 12.45 10.75 6.02
N PHE A 286 12.22 11.19 4.77
CA PHE A 286 13.18 12.03 4.04
C PHE A 286 13.39 13.39 4.70
N TYR A 287 12.33 14.04 5.17
CA TYR A 287 12.44 15.29 5.92
C TYR A 287 13.38 15.14 7.12
N PHE A 288 13.12 14.13 7.97
CA PHE A 288 13.93 13.92 9.16
C PHE A 288 15.36 13.48 8.84
N CYS A 289 15.56 12.68 7.81
CA CYS A 289 16.88 12.27 7.34
C CYS A 289 17.71 13.49 6.94
N VAL A 290 17.24 14.30 6.01
CA VAL A 290 17.98 15.46 5.50
C VAL A 290 18.14 16.52 6.59
N LYS A 291 17.12 16.78 7.40
CA LYS A 291 17.22 17.66 8.57
C LYS A 291 18.30 17.20 9.55
N LYS A 292 18.39 15.89 9.82
CA LYS A 292 19.39 15.32 10.74
C LYS A 292 20.81 15.49 10.22
N ILE A 293 21.02 15.23 8.93
CA ILE A 293 22.34 15.31 8.29
C ILE A 293 22.82 16.77 8.17
N THR A 294 21.92 17.67 7.75
CA THR A 294 22.26 19.08 7.49
C THR A 294 22.12 19.98 8.72
N CYS A 295 21.53 19.48 9.81
CA CYS A 295 21.15 20.26 10.98
C CYS A 295 20.26 21.47 10.62
N ASN A 296 19.54 21.43 9.50
CA ASN A 296 18.75 22.54 9.00
C ASN A 296 17.36 22.09 8.54
N ARG A 297 16.32 22.70 9.10
CA ARG A 297 14.91 22.40 8.79
C ARG A 297 14.54 22.75 7.35
N LYS A 298 15.05 23.87 6.80
CA LYS A 298 14.74 24.29 5.42
C LYS A 298 15.28 23.31 4.41
N TYR A 299 16.48 22.77 4.64
CA TYR A 299 17.04 21.71 3.80
C TYR A 299 16.28 20.40 3.96
N GLY A 300 15.78 20.10 5.17
CA GLY A 300 14.88 18.97 5.37
C GLY A 300 13.61 19.06 4.52
N LEU A 301 12.93 20.23 4.51
CA LEU A 301 11.77 20.49 3.67
C LEU A 301 12.11 20.39 2.17
N LEU A 302 13.23 21.00 1.76
CA LEU A 302 13.69 20.93 0.37
C LEU A 302 13.96 19.47 -0.06
N GLY A 303 14.62 18.68 0.77
CA GLY A 303 14.89 17.26 0.49
C GLY A 303 13.62 16.45 0.34
N ALA A 304 12.65 16.62 1.24
CA ALA A 304 11.34 15.96 1.15
C ALA A 304 10.59 16.38 -0.11
N PHE A 305 10.59 17.66 -0.45
CA PHE A 305 9.98 18.20 -1.67
C PHE A 305 10.60 17.60 -2.93
N LEU A 306 11.91 17.66 -3.06
CA LEU A 306 12.63 17.14 -4.23
C LEU A 306 12.43 15.64 -4.40
N PHE A 307 12.33 14.89 -3.32
CA PHE A 307 12.06 13.46 -3.35
C PHE A 307 10.64 13.18 -3.83
N ILE A 308 9.61 13.71 -3.12
CA ILE A 308 8.22 13.32 -3.37
C ILE A 308 7.70 13.82 -4.73
N PHE A 309 8.21 14.96 -5.23
CA PHE A 309 7.85 15.54 -6.52
C PHE A 309 8.86 15.23 -7.63
N SER A 310 9.76 14.25 -7.42
CA SER A 310 10.62 13.78 -8.52
C SER A 310 9.79 13.05 -9.57
N THR A 311 10.16 13.23 -10.85
CA THR A 311 9.51 12.54 -11.97
C THR A 311 9.52 11.03 -11.80
N TYR A 312 10.64 10.49 -11.33
CA TYR A 312 10.79 9.06 -11.11
C TYR A 312 9.81 8.55 -10.03
N HIS A 313 9.66 9.28 -8.90
CA HIS A 313 8.70 8.89 -7.86
C HIS A 313 7.27 8.82 -8.39
N PHE A 314 6.84 9.84 -9.16
CA PHE A 314 5.51 9.85 -9.75
C PHE A 314 5.32 8.74 -10.78
N SER A 315 6.28 8.55 -11.67
CA SER A 315 6.26 7.50 -12.67
C SER A 315 6.18 6.11 -12.03
N ASP A 316 6.98 5.87 -11.00
CA ASP A 316 7.02 4.59 -10.31
C ASP A 316 5.76 4.32 -9.47
N THR A 317 5.22 5.39 -8.84
CA THR A 317 4.00 5.28 -8.02
C THR A 317 2.75 5.09 -8.87
N TYR A 318 2.57 5.91 -9.91
CA TYR A 318 1.30 6.01 -10.65
C TYR A 318 1.36 5.42 -12.05
N GLY A 319 2.52 5.41 -12.70
CA GLY A 319 2.71 4.84 -14.03
C GLY A 319 3.02 3.35 -13.99
N ARG A 320 4.03 2.96 -13.22
CA ARG A 320 4.39 1.54 -13.01
C ARG A 320 3.53 0.89 -11.95
N ALA A 321 3.20 1.63 -10.90
CA ALA A 321 2.60 1.11 -9.67
C ALA A 321 3.47 0.02 -9.01
N SER A 322 4.78 0.25 -8.95
CA SER A 322 5.77 -0.65 -8.37
C SER A 322 5.76 -0.55 -6.83
N ILE A 323 4.72 -1.10 -6.22
CA ILE A 323 4.42 -0.94 -4.79
C ILE A 323 5.58 -1.36 -3.89
N GLY A 324 6.31 -2.42 -4.27
CA GLY A 324 7.47 -2.87 -3.50
C GLY A 324 8.58 -1.83 -3.49
N GLU A 325 8.93 -1.26 -4.65
CA GLU A 325 9.99 -0.27 -4.80
C GLU A 325 9.66 1.02 -4.05
N ILE A 326 8.46 1.58 -4.25
CA ILE A 326 8.05 2.81 -3.57
C ILE A 326 7.96 2.65 -2.05
N THR A 327 7.61 1.46 -1.56
CA THR A 327 7.63 1.16 -0.12
C THR A 327 9.06 1.16 0.42
N ALA A 328 10.01 0.59 -0.31
CA ALA A 328 11.42 0.54 0.07
C ALA A 328 12.05 1.93 0.24
N TRP A 329 11.63 2.92 -0.55
CA TRP A 329 12.28 4.25 -0.55
C TRP A 329 12.20 4.99 0.78
N GLY A 330 11.08 4.92 1.47
CA GLY A 330 10.96 5.51 2.81
C GLY A 330 12.01 4.94 3.77
N PHE A 331 12.31 3.65 3.64
CA PHE A 331 13.29 2.95 4.49
C PHE A 331 14.74 3.26 4.10
N PHE A 332 15.03 3.67 2.86
CA PHE A 332 16.38 4.16 2.50
C PHE A 332 16.83 5.31 3.36
N SER A 333 15.92 6.25 3.67
CA SER A 333 16.25 7.37 4.54
C SER A 333 16.64 6.93 5.96
N LEU A 334 16.05 5.85 6.48
CA LEU A 334 16.41 5.28 7.78
C LEU A 334 17.79 4.61 7.73
N ILE A 335 18.12 3.92 6.63
CA ILE A 335 19.45 3.34 6.44
C ILE A 335 20.49 4.46 6.38
N VAL A 336 20.25 5.49 5.58
CA VAL A 336 21.18 6.62 5.43
C VAL A 336 21.42 7.33 6.75
N VAL A 337 20.36 7.70 7.49
CA VAL A 337 20.52 8.38 8.79
C VAL A 337 21.14 7.47 9.87
N GLY A 338 20.84 6.18 9.80
CA GLY A 338 21.42 5.18 10.71
C GLY A 338 22.93 5.03 10.48
N LEU A 339 23.35 4.83 9.25
CA LEU A 339 24.77 4.79 8.88
C LEU A 339 25.47 6.12 9.19
N TRP A 340 24.83 7.26 8.87
CA TRP A 340 25.33 8.57 9.24
C TRP A 340 25.64 8.66 10.73
N ASN A 341 24.73 8.23 11.60
CA ASN A 341 24.93 8.23 13.03
C ASN A 341 26.09 7.31 13.47
N ILE A 342 26.17 6.09 12.91
CA ILE A 342 27.26 5.14 13.22
C ILE A 342 28.64 5.76 12.90
N TYR A 343 28.75 6.49 11.80
CA TYR A 343 30.03 7.05 11.36
C TYR A 343 30.38 8.42 11.97
N THR A 344 29.39 9.22 12.41
CA THR A 344 29.60 10.61 12.84
C THR A 344 29.43 10.86 14.33
N MET A 345 28.61 10.04 15.04
CA MET A 345 28.47 10.18 16.48
C MET A 345 29.75 9.84 17.23
N ASP A 346 29.91 10.47 18.38
CA ASP A 346 30.96 10.11 19.34
C ASP A 346 30.72 8.68 19.85
N VAL A 347 31.74 7.86 19.73
CA VAL A 347 31.70 6.45 20.16
C VAL A 347 31.61 6.27 21.66
N ASP A 348 31.91 7.31 22.45
CA ASP A 348 31.85 7.32 23.92
C ASP A 348 30.51 7.87 24.43
N ASP A 349 29.62 8.38 23.55
CA ASP A 349 28.23 8.71 23.91
C ASP A 349 27.49 7.42 24.35
N LYS A 350 26.79 7.46 25.47
CA LYS A 350 26.01 6.32 26.00
C LYS A 350 24.97 5.80 24.98
N ARG A 351 24.45 6.69 24.12
CA ARG A 351 23.47 6.33 23.08
C ARG A 351 24.11 5.64 21.87
N TYR A 352 25.43 5.64 21.76
CA TYR A 352 26.13 5.06 20.61
C TYR A 352 25.92 3.54 20.50
N SER A 353 25.81 2.85 21.63
CA SER A 353 25.57 1.40 21.69
C SER A 353 24.26 0.94 21.02
N HIS A 354 23.29 1.84 20.78
CA HIS A 354 21.98 1.57 20.18
C HIS A 354 21.84 2.10 18.75
N GLN A 355 22.91 2.65 18.14
CA GLN A 355 22.83 3.23 16.81
C GLN A 355 22.61 2.20 15.68
N TRP A 356 22.72 0.92 15.97
CA TRP A 356 22.39 -0.19 15.06
C TRP A 356 20.89 -0.36 14.82
N ILE A 357 20.00 0.17 15.70
CA ILE A 357 18.54 -0.06 15.63
C ILE A 357 17.93 0.62 14.43
N VAL A 358 18.26 1.89 14.17
CA VAL A 358 17.66 2.67 13.07
C VAL A 358 17.98 2.05 11.71
N PRO A 359 19.25 1.75 11.38
CA PRO A 359 19.55 1.12 10.10
C PRO A 359 19.00 -0.32 10.02
N MET A 360 18.91 -1.06 11.12
CA MET A 360 18.28 -2.38 11.16
C MET A 360 16.80 -2.30 10.75
N ILE A 361 16.03 -1.34 11.28
CA ILE A 361 14.64 -1.09 10.86
C ILE A 361 14.59 -0.74 9.37
N GLY A 362 15.52 0.10 8.91
CA GLY A 362 15.64 0.44 7.50
C GLY A 362 15.87 -0.78 6.60
N TYR A 363 16.84 -1.63 6.92
CA TYR A 363 17.11 -2.84 6.15
C TYR A 363 15.96 -3.84 6.20
N THR A 364 15.36 -4.06 7.37
CA THR A 364 14.16 -4.90 7.50
C THR A 364 13.05 -4.39 6.59
N GLY A 365 12.80 -3.07 6.59
CA GLY A 365 11.79 -2.48 5.72
C GLY A 365 12.07 -2.68 4.22
N VAL A 366 13.33 -2.59 3.80
CA VAL A 366 13.70 -2.81 2.38
C VAL A 366 13.60 -4.29 2.00
N ILE A 367 14.07 -5.21 2.85
CA ILE A 367 13.99 -6.67 2.63
C ILE A 367 12.53 -7.08 2.43
N GLU A 368 11.63 -6.59 3.26
CA GLU A 368 10.20 -6.91 3.24
C GLU A 368 9.39 -6.13 2.19
N SER A 369 10.04 -5.25 1.44
CA SER A 369 9.40 -4.45 0.40
C SER A 369 9.82 -4.86 -1.01
N HIS A 370 11.14 -4.90 -1.29
CA HIS A 370 11.65 -5.05 -2.65
C HIS A 370 13.04 -5.69 -2.69
N ILE A 371 13.13 -6.88 -3.27
CA ILE A 371 14.35 -7.68 -3.25
C ILE A 371 15.52 -7.02 -4.01
N ILE A 372 15.26 -6.44 -5.19
CA ILE A 372 16.29 -5.76 -5.99
C ILE A 372 16.83 -4.52 -5.24
N SER A 373 15.95 -3.75 -4.62
CA SER A 373 16.36 -2.62 -3.79
C SER A 373 17.19 -3.06 -2.59
N THR A 374 16.90 -4.23 -2.03
CA THR A 374 17.70 -4.83 -0.94
C THR A 374 19.12 -5.10 -1.39
N GLU A 375 19.29 -5.69 -2.57
CA GLU A 375 20.61 -5.98 -3.15
C GLU A 375 21.38 -4.68 -3.41
N LEU A 376 20.77 -3.69 -4.08
CA LEU A 376 21.40 -2.40 -4.38
C LEU A 376 21.84 -1.65 -3.12
N VAL A 377 21.02 -1.62 -2.09
CA VAL A 377 21.34 -0.94 -0.82
C VAL A 377 22.43 -1.71 -0.05
N ALA A 378 22.40 -3.04 -0.08
CA ALA A 378 23.47 -3.84 0.50
C ALA A 378 24.81 -3.57 -0.19
N MET A 379 24.85 -3.55 -1.52
CA MET A 379 26.04 -3.20 -2.31
C MET A 379 26.54 -1.79 -2.00
N ALA A 380 25.66 -0.79 -1.95
CA ALA A 380 26.00 0.58 -1.59
C ALA A 380 26.57 0.68 -0.17
N THR A 381 26.06 -0.10 0.75
CA THR A 381 26.58 -0.16 2.12
C THR A 381 27.96 -0.78 2.19
N VAL A 382 28.17 -1.90 1.49
CA VAL A 382 29.49 -2.54 1.40
C VAL A 382 30.50 -1.54 0.80
N LEU A 383 30.13 -0.86 -0.29
CA LEU A 383 30.98 0.17 -0.90
C LEU A 383 31.30 1.29 0.10
N THR A 384 30.31 1.77 0.86
CA THR A 384 30.51 2.78 1.93
C THR A 384 31.49 2.27 2.98
N CYS A 385 31.37 1.02 3.41
CA CYS A 385 32.29 0.39 4.36
C CYS A 385 33.71 0.29 3.82
N LEU A 386 33.87 0.00 2.52
CA LEU A 386 35.17 -0.06 1.87
C LEU A 386 35.81 1.34 1.71
N VAL A 387 35.05 2.34 1.29
CA VAL A 387 35.52 3.73 1.17
C VAL A 387 35.95 4.28 2.52
N LEU A 388 35.19 3.96 3.56
CA LEU A 388 35.46 4.40 4.93
C LEU A 388 36.20 3.33 5.76
N PHE A 389 37.01 2.47 5.13
CA PHE A 389 37.65 1.28 5.71
C PHE A 389 38.28 1.55 7.08
N LYS A 390 39.16 2.56 7.19
CA LYS A 390 39.84 2.92 8.45
C LYS A 390 38.89 3.29 9.58
N ARG A 391 37.69 3.79 9.26
CA ARG A 391 36.65 4.16 10.24
C ARG A 391 35.77 2.98 10.55
N THR A 392 35.43 2.18 9.56
CA THR A 392 34.58 0.99 9.65
C THR A 392 35.13 -0.01 10.67
N PHE A 393 36.41 -0.31 10.60
CA PHE A 393 37.06 -1.32 11.46
C PHE A 393 37.46 -0.83 12.84
N LYS A 394 37.03 0.38 13.27
CA LYS A 394 37.06 0.74 14.70
C LYS A 394 36.03 -0.12 15.44
N LEU A 395 36.49 -0.85 16.48
CA LEU A 395 35.71 -1.91 17.13
C LEU A 395 34.24 -1.53 17.44
N LYS A 396 33.99 -0.39 18.07
CA LYS A 396 32.63 0.04 18.45
C LYS A 396 31.74 0.30 17.20
N ARG A 397 32.32 0.80 16.08
CA ARG A 397 31.59 1.00 14.82
C ARG A 397 31.31 -0.31 14.13
N PHE A 398 32.33 -1.15 14.02
CA PHE A 398 32.19 -2.48 13.44
C PHE A 398 31.12 -3.29 14.17
N LEU A 399 31.10 -3.27 15.49
CA LEU A 399 30.06 -3.96 16.28
C LEU A 399 28.65 -3.43 16.02
N ASN A 400 28.45 -2.10 15.83
CA ASN A 400 27.15 -1.57 15.44
C ASN A 400 26.73 -1.99 14.04
N LEU A 401 27.65 -2.03 13.07
CA LEU A 401 27.37 -2.52 11.72
C LEU A 401 27.06 -4.03 11.73
N LEU A 402 27.83 -4.80 12.49
CA LEU A 402 27.59 -6.24 12.66
C LEU A 402 26.23 -6.50 13.31
N LYS A 403 25.87 -5.77 14.37
CA LYS A 403 24.54 -5.86 15.01
C LYS A 403 23.43 -5.48 14.02
N THR A 404 23.62 -4.43 13.21
CA THR A 404 22.67 -4.06 12.17
C THR A 404 22.43 -5.23 11.23
N ALA A 405 23.49 -5.80 10.65
CA ALA A 405 23.38 -6.89 9.69
C ALA A 405 22.76 -8.15 10.33
N SER A 406 23.30 -8.58 11.48
CA SER A 406 22.83 -9.79 12.16
C SER A 406 21.36 -9.67 12.61
N ALA A 407 20.96 -8.53 13.14
CA ALA A 407 19.59 -8.31 13.59
C ALA A 407 18.63 -8.20 12.40
N SER A 408 19.03 -7.51 11.31
CA SER A 408 18.21 -7.47 10.08
C SER A 408 17.99 -8.87 9.50
N ILE A 409 19.04 -9.69 9.43
CA ILE A 409 18.90 -11.09 8.97
C ILE A 409 18.01 -11.88 9.93
N ALA A 410 18.24 -11.79 11.23
CA ALA A 410 17.48 -12.55 12.24
C ALA A 410 15.98 -12.24 12.22
N VAL A 411 15.60 -10.95 12.11
CA VAL A 411 14.19 -10.54 12.05
C VAL A 411 13.51 -11.03 10.77
N ASN A 412 14.22 -11.06 9.64
CA ASN A 412 13.68 -11.47 8.35
C ASN A 412 13.95 -12.95 8.01
N MET A 413 14.37 -13.77 8.99
CA MET A 413 14.73 -15.16 8.76
C MET A 413 13.54 -15.99 8.22
N TYR A 414 12.31 -15.64 8.61
CA TYR A 414 11.09 -16.31 8.14
C TYR A 414 10.88 -16.16 6.62
N PHE A 415 11.41 -15.08 6.03
CA PHE A 415 11.40 -14.84 4.57
C PHE A 415 12.69 -15.35 3.93
N ILE A 416 13.86 -15.02 4.51
CA ILE A 416 15.17 -15.31 3.93
C ILE A 416 15.41 -16.83 3.79
N LEU A 417 15.04 -17.63 4.79
CA LEU A 417 15.28 -19.08 4.73
C LEU A 417 14.45 -19.76 3.65
N PRO A 418 13.12 -19.58 3.56
CA PRO A 418 12.33 -20.15 2.45
C PRO A 418 12.79 -19.65 1.08
N PHE A 419 13.18 -18.36 0.96
CA PHE A 419 13.73 -17.80 -0.27
C PHE A 419 14.99 -18.55 -0.72
N LEU A 420 15.98 -18.70 0.17
CA LEU A 420 17.24 -19.38 -0.15
C LEU A 420 17.02 -20.87 -0.45
N ASP A 421 16.13 -21.52 0.29
CA ASP A 421 15.80 -22.92 0.05
C ASP A 421 15.13 -23.11 -1.32
N SER A 422 14.14 -22.29 -1.64
CA SER A 422 13.45 -22.32 -2.93
C SER A 422 14.37 -21.98 -4.09
N MET A 423 15.25 -20.98 -3.95
CA MET A 423 16.23 -20.63 -4.99
C MET A 423 17.25 -21.75 -5.26
N LYS A 424 17.57 -22.55 -4.23
CA LYS A 424 18.51 -23.68 -4.35
C LYS A 424 17.88 -24.94 -4.92
N ASN A 425 16.66 -25.24 -4.47
CA ASN A 425 16.05 -26.56 -4.69
C ASN A 425 15.01 -26.57 -5.82
N GLU A 426 14.47 -25.38 -6.19
CA GLU A 426 13.43 -25.25 -7.20
C GLU A 426 13.97 -24.75 -8.53
N ASN A 427 13.28 -25.15 -9.60
CA ASN A 427 13.60 -24.69 -10.95
C ASN A 427 12.89 -23.34 -11.23
N VAL A 428 13.44 -22.27 -10.69
CA VAL A 428 12.86 -20.94 -10.87
C VAL A 428 13.11 -20.43 -12.29
N VAL A 429 12.05 -19.99 -12.98
CA VAL A 429 12.11 -19.54 -14.39
C VAL A 429 13.13 -18.42 -14.60
N ILE A 430 13.21 -17.47 -13.66
CA ILE A 430 14.13 -16.34 -13.76
C ILE A 430 15.62 -16.75 -13.84
N THR A 431 15.99 -17.87 -13.27
CA THR A 431 17.38 -18.38 -13.34
C THR A 431 17.72 -19.01 -14.68
N ARG A 432 16.71 -19.29 -15.51
CA ARG A 432 16.85 -19.94 -16.83
C ARG A 432 16.70 -18.98 -18.01
N TRP A 433 16.29 -17.76 -17.75
CA TRP A 433 15.99 -16.78 -18.80
C TRP A 433 17.28 -16.27 -19.44
N LYS A 434 17.57 -16.77 -20.63
CA LYS A 434 18.78 -16.40 -21.40
C LYS A 434 18.63 -15.07 -22.17
N ASP A 435 17.40 -14.52 -22.28
CA ASP A 435 17.12 -13.34 -23.08
C ASP A 435 17.17 -12.02 -22.29
N ILE A 436 17.67 -12.05 -21.04
CA ILE A 436 17.82 -10.87 -20.18
C ILE A 436 18.71 -9.81 -20.83
N ASP A 437 19.76 -10.22 -21.57
CA ASP A 437 20.70 -9.31 -22.20
C ASP A 437 20.02 -8.40 -23.25
N CYS A 438 19.12 -8.98 -24.06
CA CYS A 438 18.37 -8.21 -25.06
C CYS A 438 17.37 -7.25 -24.41
N ALA A 439 16.75 -7.66 -23.30
CA ALA A 439 15.80 -6.81 -22.57
C ALA A 439 16.46 -5.60 -21.91
N MET A 440 17.66 -5.74 -21.35
CA MET A 440 18.42 -4.65 -20.75
C MET A 440 18.86 -3.61 -21.80
N GLN A 441 19.32 -4.07 -22.96
CA GLN A 441 19.72 -3.18 -24.05
C GLN A 441 18.53 -2.44 -24.67
N ALA A 442 17.40 -3.10 -24.84
CA ALA A 442 16.18 -2.51 -25.38
C ALA A 442 15.54 -1.48 -24.45
N ASN A 443 15.72 -1.62 -23.13
CA ASN A 443 15.16 -0.74 -22.12
C ASN A 443 16.20 0.22 -21.51
N GLY A 444 17.36 0.38 -22.13
CA GLY A 444 18.41 1.30 -21.67
C GLY A 444 17.94 2.75 -21.72
N ILE A 445 18.33 3.53 -20.71
CA ILE A 445 18.02 4.96 -20.60
C ILE A 445 19.08 5.76 -21.36
N HIS A 446 18.67 6.67 -22.25
CA HIS A 446 19.56 7.65 -22.83
C HIS A 446 19.95 8.72 -21.80
N LEU A 447 21.17 9.24 -21.88
CA LEU A 447 21.66 10.27 -20.94
C LEU A 447 20.73 11.50 -20.90
N ALA A 448 20.11 11.86 -22.04
CA ALA A 448 19.14 12.95 -22.12
C ALA A 448 17.87 12.69 -21.30
N ASP A 449 17.44 11.44 -21.17
CA ASP A 449 16.22 11.08 -20.43
C ASP A 449 16.40 11.28 -18.93
N LEU A 450 17.62 11.26 -18.40
CA LEU A 450 17.89 11.57 -16.99
C LEU A 450 17.43 12.99 -16.59
N PHE A 451 17.38 13.91 -17.54
CA PHE A 451 16.99 15.31 -17.31
C PHE A 451 15.56 15.62 -17.76
N ARG A 452 14.85 14.63 -18.27
CA ARG A 452 13.47 14.80 -18.76
C ARG A 452 12.52 15.12 -17.62
N VAL A 453 11.61 16.08 -17.83
CA VAL A 453 10.63 16.56 -16.86
C VAL A 453 9.25 16.49 -17.48
N ASP A 454 8.47 15.49 -17.10
CA ASP A 454 7.13 15.24 -17.64
C ASP A 454 6.02 15.48 -16.60
N ILE A 455 6.33 16.19 -15.50
CA ILE A 455 5.39 16.46 -14.39
C ILE A 455 4.08 17.12 -14.84
N PRO A 456 4.04 18.09 -15.75
CA PRO A 456 2.78 18.74 -16.12
C PRO A 456 1.76 17.79 -16.77
N GLN A 457 2.22 16.83 -17.56
CA GLN A 457 1.34 15.88 -18.25
C GLN A 457 0.76 14.83 -17.28
N MET A 458 1.50 14.44 -16.25
CA MET A 458 1.03 13.50 -15.22
C MET A 458 -0.16 14.02 -14.40
N PHE A 459 -0.26 15.35 -14.20
CA PHE A 459 -1.37 15.95 -13.46
C PHE A 459 -2.59 16.26 -14.34
N LEU A 460 -2.41 16.42 -15.65
CA LEU A 460 -3.42 16.94 -16.55
C LEU A 460 -4.13 15.87 -17.37
N GLU A 461 -3.50 14.73 -17.64
CA GLU A 461 -4.08 13.70 -18.52
C GLU A 461 -3.97 12.28 -17.94
N VAL A 462 -5.10 11.75 -17.55
CA VAL A 462 -5.32 10.39 -17.02
C VAL A 462 -4.90 9.27 -17.99
N ARG A 463 -4.76 9.55 -19.29
CA ARG A 463 -4.39 8.58 -20.34
C ARG A 463 -2.89 8.30 -20.46
N PHE A 464 -2.02 9.10 -19.86
CA PHE A 464 -0.56 9.04 -20.06
C PHE A 464 0.23 8.10 -19.18
N PHE A 465 -0.40 7.38 -18.24
CA PHE A 465 0.29 6.41 -17.39
C PHE A 465 0.78 5.14 -18.12
N ARG A 466 0.65 5.07 -19.45
CA ARG A 466 1.18 3.94 -20.23
C ARG A 466 2.68 4.00 -20.49
N GLU A 467 3.30 5.17 -20.43
CA GLU A 467 4.73 5.32 -20.65
C GLU A 467 5.45 5.52 -19.31
N VAL A 468 6.42 4.67 -19.04
CA VAL A 468 7.29 4.81 -17.86
C VAL A 468 8.33 5.86 -18.17
N TYR A 469 8.19 7.02 -17.58
CA TYR A 469 9.19 8.07 -17.67
C TYR A 469 10.30 7.81 -16.64
N THR A 470 11.47 7.50 -17.13
CA THR A 470 12.64 7.11 -16.33
C THR A 470 13.52 8.29 -15.90
N GLY A 471 13.13 9.51 -16.24
CA GLY A 471 13.88 10.72 -15.93
C GLY A 471 13.98 10.99 -14.43
N LEU A 472 15.19 11.27 -13.94
CA LEU A 472 15.43 11.72 -12.57
C LEU A 472 15.01 13.19 -12.35
N GLY A 473 14.65 13.87 -13.43
CA GLY A 473 14.14 15.23 -13.45
C GLY A 473 15.20 16.32 -13.22
N ILE A 474 14.77 17.57 -13.34
CA ILE A 474 15.62 18.76 -13.11
C ILE A 474 16.25 18.73 -11.70
N ALA A 475 15.53 18.19 -10.71
CA ALA A 475 16.02 18.12 -9.34
C ALA A 475 17.34 17.36 -9.20
N PHE A 476 17.51 16.27 -9.97
CA PHE A 476 18.78 15.54 -10.01
C PHE A 476 19.89 16.37 -10.67
N GLY A 477 19.60 16.99 -11.82
CA GLY A 477 20.55 17.85 -12.50
C GLY A 477 21.01 19.03 -11.64
N LEU A 478 20.07 19.70 -10.97
CA LEU A 478 20.38 20.77 -10.02
C LEU A 478 21.17 20.25 -8.81
N GLY A 479 20.81 19.09 -8.27
CA GLY A 479 21.53 18.43 -7.18
C GLY A 479 22.98 18.13 -7.57
N LEU A 480 23.21 17.59 -8.77
CA LEU A 480 24.53 17.30 -9.30
C LEU A 480 25.34 18.60 -9.48
N LEU A 481 24.74 19.65 -10.06
CA LEU A 481 25.38 20.96 -10.21
C LEU A 481 25.76 21.57 -8.85
N VAL A 482 24.88 21.47 -7.85
CA VAL A 482 25.15 21.90 -6.47
C VAL A 482 26.33 21.11 -5.88
N ILE A 483 26.35 19.80 -6.05
CA ILE A 483 27.45 18.94 -5.57
C ILE A 483 28.77 19.37 -6.26
N ILE A 484 28.77 19.52 -7.59
CA ILE A 484 29.94 19.97 -8.35
C ILE A 484 30.38 21.36 -7.88
N TYR A 485 29.46 22.33 -7.76
CA TYR A 485 29.74 23.67 -7.27
C TYR A 485 30.37 23.66 -5.88
N VAL A 486 29.77 22.91 -4.97
CA VAL A 486 30.28 22.77 -3.59
C VAL A 486 31.64 22.09 -3.57
N PHE A 487 31.86 21.05 -4.39
CA PHE A 487 33.15 20.40 -4.54
C PHE A 487 34.21 21.34 -5.04
N ILE A 488 33.93 22.12 -6.08
CA ILE A 488 34.87 23.12 -6.65
C ILE A 488 35.14 24.24 -5.64
N ARG A 489 34.11 24.82 -5.04
CA ARG A 489 34.20 26.00 -4.16
C ARG A 489 34.81 25.70 -2.80
N TYR A 490 34.60 24.51 -2.29
CA TYR A 490 34.97 24.13 -0.94
C TYR A 490 36.01 23.02 -0.87
N ARG A 491 36.62 22.64 -2.00
CA ARG A 491 37.66 21.60 -2.07
C ARG A 491 38.74 21.76 -1.02
N GLN A 492 39.14 22.99 -0.68
CA GLN A 492 40.13 23.28 0.33
C GLN A 492 39.53 23.43 1.77
N LYS A 493 38.24 23.77 1.88
CA LYS A 493 37.53 23.92 3.15
C LYS A 493 36.75 22.67 3.55
N ALA A 494 36.47 21.77 2.61
CA ALA A 494 35.72 20.55 2.81
C ALA A 494 36.34 19.63 3.87
N VAL A 495 37.66 19.65 3.99
CA VAL A 495 38.40 18.89 5.01
C VAL A 495 38.04 19.29 6.46
N LYS A 496 37.54 20.52 6.66
CA LYS A 496 37.16 21.03 7.99
C LYS A 496 35.66 20.90 8.32
N ASN A 497 34.78 20.70 7.35
CA ASN A 497 33.32 20.56 7.57
C ASN A 497 32.92 19.10 7.66
N LYS A 498 32.44 18.67 8.82
CA LYS A 498 32.03 17.29 9.13
C LYS A 498 31.12 16.61 8.08
N PRO A 499 30.13 17.27 7.44
CA PRO A 499 29.31 16.66 6.37
C PRO A 499 30.12 16.24 5.13
N PHE A 500 31.14 17.02 4.77
CA PHE A 500 31.96 16.74 3.57
C PHE A 500 33.01 15.65 3.81
N ILE A 501 33.45 15.44 5.04
CA ILE A 501 34.39 14.38 5.39
C ILE A 501 33.74 12.99 5.23
N PHE A 502 32.41 12.92 5.17
CA PHE A 502 31.69 11.66 4.97
C PHE A 502 31.77 11.18 3.51
N PHE A 503 31.84 12.10 2.55
CA PHE A 503 31.92 11.80 1.11
C PHE A 503 33.34 12.01 0.52
N SER A 504 34.27 12.53 1.24
CA SER A 504 35.70 12.63 0.88
C SER A 504 36.56 11.73 1.78
#